data_17ec47304d3c659668e5a0e8e88f49f3
#
_entry.id   17ec47304d3c659668e5a0e8e88f49f3
#
_cell.length_a   1.000
_cell.length_b   1.000
_cell.length_c   1.000
_cell.angle_alpha   90.00
_cell.angle_beta   90.00
_cell.angle_gamma   90.00
#
_symmetry.space_group_name_H-M   'P 1'
#
loop_
_entity.id
_entity.type
_entity.pdbx_description
1 polymer ?
#
loop_
_entity_poly.entity_id
_entity_poly.type
_entity_poly.pdbx_seq_one_letter_code
_entity_poly.pdbx_strand_id
1 'polypeptide(L)' 'MLDKLDAALRFQQEALNLRAQRQEILAANIANADTP' A
#
# COMPACT_ATOMS: atom_id res chain seq x y z
N MET A 1 22.34 3.26 -10.71
CA MET A 1 21.78 3.35 -12.06
C MET A 1 20.49 2.56 -12.16
N LEU A 2 19.56 3.09 -12.92
CA LEU A 2 18.26 2.46 -13.10
C LEU A 2 18.35 1.40 -14.18
N ASP A 3 18.59 0.17 -13.79
CA ASP A 3 18.55 -0.94 -14.72
C ASP A 3 17.20 -1.65 -14.60
N LYS A 4 17.06 -2.73 -15.35
CA LYS A 4 15.81 -3.47 -15.39
C LYS A 4 15.42 -4.02 -14.03
N LEU A 5 16.41 -4.48 -13.29
CA LEU A 5 16.17 -5.04 -11.96
C LEU A 5 15.71 -3.95 -10.98
N ASP A 6 16.38 -2.80 -11.03
CA ASP A 6 15.97 -1.69 -10.17
C ASP A 6 14.54 -1.26 -10.44
N ALA A 7 14.17 -1.18 -11.73
CA ALA A 7 12.81 -0.82 -12.10
C ALA A 7 11.80 -1.83 -11.58
N ALA A 8 12.13 -3.10 -11.66
CA ALA A 8 11.24 -4.15 -11.16
C ALA A 8 11.08 -4.08 -9.65
N LEU A 9 12.18 -3.83 -8.94
CA LEU A 9 12.13 -3.70 -7.49
C LEU A 9 11.31 -2.49 -7.06
N ARG A 10 11.47 -1.38 -7.76
CA ARG A 10 10.69 -0.18 -7.46
C ARG A 10 9.22 -0.40 -7.74
N PHE A 11 8.91 -1.07 -8.83
CA PHE A 11 7.53 -1.39 -9.15
C PHE A 11 6.91 -2.27 -8.07
N GLN A 12 7.62 -3.29 -7.64
CA GLN A 12 7.15 -4.18 -6.59
C GLN A 12 6.93 -3.43 -5.27
N GLN A 13 7.87 -2.56 -4.93
CA GLN A 13 7.76 -1.79 -3.69
C GLN A 13 6.54 -0.87 -3.73
N GLU A 14 6.29 -0.25 -4.87
CA GLU A 14 5.13 0.61 -5.02
C GLU A 14 3.82 -0.16 -4.86
N ALA A 15 3.76 -1.36 -5.41
CA ALA A 15 2.58 -2.21 -5.28
C ALA A 15 2.34 -2.57 -3.81
N LEU A 16 3.40 -2.88 -3.09
CA LEU A 16 3.30 -3.19 -1.66
C LEU A 16 2.83 -1.97 -0.87
N ASN A 17 3.34 -0.80 -1.21
CA ASN A 17 2.93 0.44 -0.54
C ASN A 17 1.45 0.73 -0.75
N LEU A 18 0.95 0.52 -1.97
CA LEU A 18 -0.45 0.74 -2.26
C LEU A 18 -1.35 -0.23 -1.51
N ARG A 19 -0.94 -1.48 -1.40
CA ARG A 19 -1.69 -2.47 -0.63
C ARG A 19 -1.73 -2.09 0.84
N ALA A 20 -0.59 -1.68 1.40
CA ALA A 20 -0.53 -1.27 2.80
C ALA A 20 -1.42 -0.06 3.05
N GLN A 21 -1.41 0.89 2.14
CA GLN A 21 -2.24 2.08 2.24
C GLN A 21 -3.73 1.72 2.21
N ARG A 22 -4.11 0.80 1.33
CA ARG A 22 -5.49 0.34 1.25
C ARG A 22 -5.93 -0.33 2.54
N GLN A 23 -5.08 -1.18 3.10
CA GLN A 23 -5.39 -1.85 4.35
C GLN A 23 -5.57 -0.84 5.50
N GLU A 24 -4.75 0.17 5.51
CA GLU A 24 -4.84 1.22 6.50
C GLU A 24 -6.18 1.95 6.42
N ILE A 25 -6.59 2.29 5.20
CA ILE A 25 -7.87 2.97 4.98
C ILE A 25 -9.05 2.08 5.38
N LEU A 26 -8.99 0.81 5.02
CA LEU A 26 -10.05 -0.13 5.36
C LEU A 26 -10.15 -0.31 6.88
N ALA A 27 -9.02 -0.41 7.56
CA ALA A 27 -9.00 -0.53 9.00
C ALA A 27 -9.61 0.69 9.67
N ALA A 28 -9.29 1.88 9.16
CA ALA A 28 -9.84 3.12 9.68
C ALA A 28 -11.34 3.19 9.47
N ASN A 29 -11.81 2.75 8.30
CA ASN A 29 -13.24 2.75 8.00
C ASN A 29 -14.00 1.79 8.90
N ILE A 30 -13.44 0.62 9.17
CA ILE A 30 -14.06 -0.34 10.07
C ILE A 30 -14.13 0.23 11.48
N ALA A 31 -13.06 0.84 11.95
CA ALA A 31 -13.03 1.43 13.28
C ALA A 31 -14.07 2.54 13.40
N ASN A 32 -14.22 3.37 12.35
CA ASN A 32 -15.17 4.47 12.36
C ASN A 32 -16.62 3.98 12.23
N ALA A 33 -16.83 2.87 11.56
CA ALA A 33 -18.18 2.32 11.39
C ALA A 33 -18.75 1.84 12.73
N ASP A 34 -17.89 1.48 13.67
CA ASP A 34 -18.29 1.00 14.99
C ASP A 34 -18.51 2.15 15.98
N THR A 35 -18.28 3.38 15.55
CA THR A 35 -18.47 4.54 16.41
C THR A 35 -19.95 4.93 16.45
N PRO A 36 -20.55 5.05 17.61
CA PRO A 36 -21.95 5.49 17.73
C PRO A 36 -22.16 6.93 17.32
#